data_e8812f66450a894187406b7bad26fc93
#
_entry.id   e8812f66450a894187406b7bad26fc93
#
_cell.length_a   1.000
_cell.length_b   1.000
_cell.length_c   1.000
_cell.angle_alpha   90.00
_cell.angle_beta   90.00
_cell.angle_gamma   90.00
#
_symmetry.space_group_name_H-M   'P 1'
#
loop_
_entity.id
_entity.type
_entity.pdbx_description
1 polymer ?
#
loop_
_entity_poly.entity_id
_entity_poly.type
_entity_poly.pdbx_seq_one_letter_code
_entity_poly.pdbx_strand_id
1 'polypeptide(L)'
;SDKVTAKILEIKPDFVLHAGDFYDGPAIDTLPISASWRRLASEIPVLYAPGNHEEYGNYAGFLDSIKAAGITVVDDKKTLLDGVQIAGITYRAGKNNPDATHAIESLNLDPNIPSILINHPPTSLAAAEHAGVDLQVSGHTHNGQFWPLTYLVRRVYGPYYYGLKPYQDMEVLTTSGVGTFGPPFRLFNSPE
;
A
#
# COMPACT_ATOMS: atom_id res chain seq x y z
N SER A 1 6.57 -14.07 5.85
CA SER A 1 5.42 -13.46 6.56
C SER A 1 5.61 -13.48 8.07
N ASP A 2 5.92 -14.62 8.70
CA ASP A 2 5.95 -14.77 10.17
C ASP A 2 6.96 -13.86 10.88
N LYS A 3 8.14 -13.63 10.27
CA LYS A 3 9.13 -12.69 10.81
C LYS A 3 8.63 -11.25 10.82
N VAL A 4 7.88 -10.87 9.80
CA VAL A 4 7.32 -9.52 9.67
C VAL A 4 6.26 -9.29 10.73
N THR A 5 5.28 -10.19 10.83
CA THR A 5 4.21 -10.07 11.84
C THR A 5 4.74 -10.13 13.27
N ALA A 6 5.75 -10.97 13.54
CA ALA A 6 6.43 -10.98 14.84
C ALA A 6 7.11 -9.65 15.16
N LYS A 7 7.76 -9.02 14.18
CA LYS A 7 8.40 -7.71 14.37
C LYS A 7 7.38 -6.60 14.59
N ILE A 8 6.25 -6.62 13.89
CA ILE A 8 5.17 -5.65 14.10
C ILE A 8 4.59 -5.78 15.52
N LEU A 9 4.34 -7.01 15.98
CA LEU A 9 3.87 -7.28 17.35
C LEU A 9 4.86 -6.83 18.42
N GLU A 10 6.17 -6.90 18.15
CA GLU A 10 7.22 -6.38 19.06
C GLU A 10 7.18 -4.85 19.13
N ILE A 11 7.00 -4.18 17.98
CA ILE A 11 6.95 -2.69 17.88
C ILE A 11 5.68 -2.13 18.51
N LYS A 12 4.56 -2.88 18.44
CA LYS A 12 3.23 -2.50 18.96
C LYS A 12 2.76 -1.15 18.40
N PRO A 13 2.65 -0.97 17.08
CA PRO A 13 2.09 0.24 16.51
C PRO A 13 0.58 0.31 16.82
N ASP A 14 0.00 1.52 16.74
CA ASP A 14 -1.44 1.72 16.89
C ASP A 14 -2.22 1.07 15.74
N PHE A 15 -1.67 1.06 14.53
CA PHE A 15 -2.21 0.35 13.36
C PHE A 15 -1.13 0.05 12.32
N VAL A 16 -1.47 -0.79 11.36
CA VAL A 16 -0.58 -1.18 10.24
C VAL A 16 -1.24 -0.82 8.91
N LEU A 17 -0.51 -0.15 8.04
CA LEU A 17 -0.93 0.12 6.66
C LEU A 17 -0.18 -0.81 5.71
N HIS A 18 -0.92 -1.58 4.92
CA HIS A 18 -0.36 -2.48 3.93
C HIS A 18 -0.66 -1.95 2.52
N ALA A 19 0.38 -1.55 1.81
CA ALA A 19 0.27 -0.85 0.54
C ALA A 19 0.22 -1.78 -0.69
N GLY A 20 -0.50 -2.90 -0.60
CA GLY A 20 -0.75 -3.80 -1.73
C GLY A 20 0.28 -4.90 -1.94
N ASP A 21 0.04 -5.73 -2.96
CA ASP A 21 0.87 -6.87 -3.34
C ASP A 21 1.10 -7.85 -2.17
N PHE A 22 -0.01 -8.27 -1.55
CA PHE A 22 0.02 -9.26 -0.49
C PHE A 22 0.31 -10.66 -1.03
N TYR A 23 -0.18 -10.94 -2.23
CA TYR A 23 0.03 -12.19 -2.95
C TYR A 23 1.00 -11.99 -4.11
N ASP A 24 1.83 -13.00 -4.38
CA ASP A 24 2.81 -12.97 -5.47
C ASP A 24 2.29 -13.76 -6.68
N GLY A 25 1.84 -13.02 -7.71
CA GLY A 25 1.52 -13.54 -9.03
C GLY A 25 0.07 -13.99 -9.27
N PRO A 26 -0.33 -14.07 -10.57
CA PRO A 26 -1.71 -14.30 -10.97
C PRO A 26 -2.17 -15.77 -10.91
N ALA A 27 -1.25 -16.71 -10.76
CA ALA A 27 -1.52 -18.16 -10.86
C ALA A 27 -1.85 -18.83 -9.51
N ILE A 28 -1.99 -18.04 -8.45
CA ILE A 28 -2.23 -18.58 -7.12
C ILE A 28 -3.73 -18.46 -6.84
N ASP A 29 -4.42 -19.59 -6.85
CA ASP A 29 -5.73 -19.70 -6.21
C ASP A 29 -5.58 -19.29 -4.75
N THR A 30 -6.55 -18.57 -4.24
CA THR A 30 -6.60 -18.02 -2.88
C THR A 30 -5.74 -18.76 -1.87
N LEU A 31 -4.52 -18.31 -1.66
CA LEU A 31 -3.68 -18.82 -0.59
C LEU A 31 -4.29 -18.35 0.74
N PRO A 32 -4.55 -19.24 1.68
CA PRO A 32 -4.98 -18.83 2.99
C PRO A 32 -3.89 -17.95 3.61
N ILE A 33 -4.29 -16.80 4.11
CA ILE A 33 -3.39 -15.93 4.87
C ILE A 33 -2.87 -16.72 6.07
N SER A 34 -1.56 -16.60 6.33
CA SER A 34 -0.91 -17.33 7.41
C SER A 34 -1.53 -17.01 8.76
N ALA A 35 -1.46 -17.97 9.68
CA ALA A 35 -1.97 -17.78 11.04
C ALA A 35 -1.35 -16.57 11.75
N SER A 36 -0.12 -16.21 11.39
CA SER A 36 0.57 -15.03 11.94
C SER A 36 -0.08 -13.71 11.56
N TRP A 37 -0.58 -13.56 10.32
CA TRP A 37 -1.33 -12.37 9.91
C TRP A 37 -2.70 -12.28 10.56
N ARG A 38 -3.39 -13.41 10.72
CA ARG A 38 -4.65 -13.46 11.45
C ARG A 38 -4.48 -13.08 12.90
N ARG A 39 -3.43 -13.59 13.54
CA ARG A 39 -3.07 -13.20 14.89
C ARG A 39 -2.77 -11.71 14.96
N LEU A 40 -1.93 -11.17 14.07
CA LEU A 40 -1.62 -9.74 14.03
C LEU A 40 -2.91 -8.90 13.94
N ALA A 41 -3.79 -9.22 13.00
CA ALA A 41 -5.04 -8.48 12.79
C ALA A 41 -6.02 -8.59 13.97
N SER A 42 -5.90 -9.63 14.83
CA SER A 42 -6.69 -9.73 16.07
C SER A 42 -6.13 -8.89 17.22
N GLU A 43 -4.86 -8.46 17.15
CA GLU A 43 -4.20 -7.68 18.19
C GLU A 43 -4.03 -6.20 17.79
N ILE A 44 -3.80 -5.93 16.51
CA ILE A 44 -3.50 -4.59 15.96
C ILE A 44 -4.33 -4.39 14.69
N PRO A 45 -5.05 -3.26 14.52
CA PRO A 45 -5.74 -2.94 13.29
C PRO A 45 -4.81 -2.97 12.07
N VAL A 46 -5.16 -3.74 11.05
CA VAL A 46 -4.43 -3.79 9.77
C VAL A 46 -5.35 -3.28 8.68
N LEU A 47 -4.92 -2.24 7.94
CA LEU A 47 -5.64 -1.69 6.81
C LEU A 47 -4.85 -1.97 5.54
N TYR A 48 -5.54 -2.34 4.48
CA TYR A 48 -4.95 -2.82 3.24
C TYR A 48 -5.65 -2.22 2.03
N ALA A 49 -4.87 -1.71 1.07
CA ALA A 49 -5.35 -1.39 -0.28
C ALA A 49 -4.68 -2.31 -1.31
N PRO A 50 -5.39 -2.72 -2.39
CA PRO A 50 -4.86 -3.67 -3.37
C PRO A 50 -3.70 -3.13 -4.19
N GLY A 51 -2.77 -4.03 -4.56
CA GLY A 51 -1.73 -3.77 -5.54
C GLY A 51 -2.03 -4.38 -6.91
N ASN A 52 -1.06 -4.31 -7.81
CA ASN A 52 -1.22 -4.85 -9.15
C ASN A 52 -1.26 -6.39 -9.20
N HIS A 53 -0.60 -7.06 -8.28
CA HIS A 53 -0.60 -8.52 -8.23
C HIS A 53 -1.98 -9.08 -7.91
N GLU A 54 -2.75 -8.42 -7.04
CA GLU A 54 -4.14 -8.80 -6.80
C GLU A 54 -5.00 -8.59 -8.04
N GLU A 55 -4.86 -7.45 -8.72
CA GLU A 55 -5.68 -7.12 -9.90
C GLU A 55 -5.36 -8.02 -11.13
N TYR A 56 -4.14 -8.54 -11.22
CA TYR A 56 -3.77 -9.47 -12.29
C TYR A 56 -4.16 -10.92 -12.01
N GLY A 57 -4.57 -11.23 -10.77
CA GLY A 57 -4.94 -12.57 -10.33
C GLY A 57 -6.42 -12.75 -10.07
N ASN A 58 -6.74 -13.61 -9.10
CA ASN A 58 -8.09 -13.81 -8.60
C ASN A 58 -8.47 -12.71 -7.60
N TYR A 59 -8.71 -11.50 -8.10
CA TYR A 59 -8.96 -10.30 -7.29
C TYR A 59 -9.97 -10.52 -6.17
N ALA A 60 -11.16 -10.97 -6.51
CA ALA A 60 -12.24 -11.18 -5.53
C ALA A 60 -11.83 -12.20 -4.46
N GLY A 61 -11.28 -13.34 -4.86
CA GLY A 61 -10.85 -14.38 -3.93
C GLY A 61 -9.70 -13.95 -3.03
N PHE A 62 -8.75 -13.13 -3.53
CA PHE A 62 -7.69 -12.55 -2.71
C PHE A 62 -8.25 -11.60 -1.66
N LEU A 63 -9.13 -10.68 -2.04
CA LEU A 63 -9.76 -9.74 -1.10
C LEU A 63 -10.62 -10.47 -0.05
N ASP A 64 -11.34 -11.51 -0.43
CA ASP A 64 -12.13 -12.31 0.51
C ASP A 64 -11.25 -13.06 1.52
N SER A 65 -10.10 -13.60 1.08
CA SER A 65 -9.12 -14.21 1.96
C SER A 65 -8.51 -13.21 2.96
N ILE A 66 -8.19 -12.00 2.48
CA ILE A 66 -7.66 -10.90 3.31
C ILE A 66 -8.70 -10.48 4.37
N LYS A 67 -9.94 -10.24 3.96
CA LYS A 67 -11.05 -9.92 4.88
C LYS A 67 -11.29 -11.03 5.91
N ALA A 68 -11.25 -12.29 5.48
CA ALA A 68 -11.42 -13.45 6.36
C ALA A 68 -10.30 -13.58 7.41
N ALA A 69 -9.16 -12.94 7.21
CA ALA A 69 -8.09 -12.84 8.18
C ALA A 69 -8.28 -11.71 9.20
N GLY A 70 -9.36 -10.92 9.11
CA GLY A 70 -9.63 -9.78 9.98
C GLY A 70 -8.96 -8.47 9.54
N ILE A 71 -8.39 -8.43 8.32
CA ILE A 71 -7.76 -7.24 7.76
C ILE A 71 -8.83 -6.35 7.11
N THR A 72 -8.82 -5.07 7.42
CA THR A 72 -9.73 -4.09 6.83
C THR A 72 -9.28 -3.72 5.43
N VAL A 73 -10.09 -4.05 4.42
CA VAL A 73 -9.81 -3.70 3.02
C VAL A 73 -10.41 -2.34 2.69
N VAL A 74 -9.55 -1.39 2.33
CA VAL A 74 -9.91 -0.04 1.85
C VAL A 74 -9.72 0.02 0.33
N ASP A 75 -10.64 -0.57 -0.41
CA ASP A 75 -10.66 -0.69 -1.85
C ASP A 75 -11.72 0.28 -2.41
N ASP A 76 -11.28 1.41 -2.96
CA ASP A 76 -12.09 2.58 -3.30
C ASP A 76 -13.02 3.00 -2.14
N LYS A 77 -12.46 2.99 -0.93
CA LYS A 77 -13.19 3.27 0.32
C LYS A 77 -12.33 4.02 1.31
N LYS A 78 -13.00 4.65 2.27
CA LYS A 78 -12.35 5.19 3.48
C LYS A 78 -12.95 4.60 4.74
N THR A 79 -12.19 4.66 5.81
CA THR A 79 -12.61 4.38 7.18
C THR A 79 -12.03 5.42 8.12
N LEU A 80 -12.65 5.61 9.27
CA LEU A 80 -12.12 6.44 10.35
C LEU A 80 -11.53 5.54 11.43
N LEU A 81 -10.27 5.77 11.76
CA LEU A 81 -9.56 5.06 12.83
C LEU A 81 -8.81 6.08 13.67
N ASP A 82 -9.10 6.12 14.98
CA ASP A 82 -8.45 7.01 15.96
C ASP A 82 -8.38 8.49 15.54
N GLY A 83 -9.43 8.97 14.87
CA GLY A 83 -9.53 10.35 14.41
C GLY A 83 -8.79 10.64 13.08
N VAL A 84 -8.27 9.63 12.40
CA VAL A 84 -7.62 9.75 11.09
C VAL A 84 -8.49 9.06 10.02
N GLN A 85 -8.72 9.74 8.90
CA GLN A 85 -9.33 9.12 7.72
C GLN A 85 -8.29 8.28 6.99
N ILE A 86 -8.48 6.97 6.94
CA ILE A 86 -7.62 6.07 6.16
C ILE A 86 -8.39 5.61 4.94
N ALA A 87 -7.91 5.97 3.78
CA ALA A 87 -8.53 5.68 2.50
C ALA A 87 -7.61 4.85 1.61
N GLY A 88 -8.17 4.14 0.64
CA GLY A 88 -7.42 3.41 -0.36
C GLY A 88 -8.14 3.43 -1.70
N ILE A 89 -7.37 3.34 -2.77
CA ILE A 89 -7.87 3.24 -4.14
C ILE A 89 -7.29 2.00 -4.83
N THR A 90 -8.02 1.47 -5.83
CA THR A 90 -7.54 0.36 -6.66
C THR A 90 -6.25 0.74 -7.38
N TYR A 91 -5.39 -0.25 -7.67
CA TYR A 91 -4.19 -0.02 -8.47
C TYR A 91 -4.54 0.57 -9.84
N ARG A 92 -5.60 0.09 -10.48
CA ARG A 92 -6.06 0.57 -11.79
C ARG A 92 -6.37 2.07 -11.76
N ALA A 93 -7.08 2.53 -10.75
CA ALA A 93 -7.35 3.95 -10.56
C ALA A 93 -6.05 4.70 -10.23
N GLY A 94 -5.29 4.24 -9.26
CA GLY A 94 -4.11 4.91 -8.73
C GLY A 94 -2.97 5.13 -9.72
N LYS A 95 -2.83 4.29 -10.75
CA LYS A 95 -1.75 4.41 -11.74
C LYS A 95 -1.96 5.51 -12.79
N ASN A 96 -3.20 5.99 -12.99
CA ASN A 96 -3.56 6.97 -14.01
C ASN A 96 -4.23 8.20 -13.39
N ASN A 97 -3.69 9.40 -13.65
CA ASN A 97 -4.21 10.64 -13.06
C ASN A 97 -5.72 10.89 -13.22
N PRO A 98 -6.33 10.76 -14.42
CA PRO A 98 -7.77 11.02 -14.56
C PRO A 98 -8.64 10.08 -13.72
N ASP A 99 -8.29 8.79 -13.72
CA ASP A 99 -9.02 7.78 -12.96
C ASP A 99 -8.83 7.97 -11.44
N ALA A 100 -7.61 8.30 -11.02
CA ALA A 100 -7.29 8.58 -9.63
C ALA A 100 -8.03 9.81 -9.10
N THR A 101 -8.12 10.88 -9.89
CA THR A 101 -8.86 12.09 -9.48
C THR A 101 -10.30 11.72 -9.14
N HIS A 102 -10.98 11.02 -10.03
CA HIS A 102 -12.37 10.60 -9.80
C HIS A 102 -12.50 9.64 -8.59
N ALA A 103 -11.60 8.67 -8.48
CA ALA A 103 -11.62 7.72 -7.37
C ALA A 103 -11.41 8.42 -6.01
N ILE A 104 -10.42 9.31 -5.93
CA ILE A 104 -10.10 10.02 -4.68
C ILE A 104 -11.22 11.01 -4.30
N GLU A 105 -11.74 11.78 -5.27
CA GLU A 105 -12.87 12.68 -5.05
C GLU A 105 -14.11 11.94 -4.52
N SER A 106 -14.39 10.73 -5.04
CA SER A 106 -15.50 9.90 -4.59
C SER A 106 -15.40 9.42 -3.14
N LEU A 107 -14.21 9.44 -2.56
CA LEU A 107 -14.00 9.13 -1.15
C LEU A 107 -14.58 10.20 -0.22
N ASN A 108 -14.81 11.42 -0.71
CA ASN A 108 -15.36 12.55 0.05
C ASN A 108 -14.62 12.77 1.38
N LEU A 109 -13.31 12.96 1.32
CA LEU A 109 -12.48 13.24 2.51
C LEU A 109 -12.96 14.54 3.18
N ASP A 110 -13.02 14.54 4.52
CA ASP A 110 -13.30 15.75 5.28
C ASP A 110 -11.99 16.52 5.49
N PRO A 111 -11.87 17.76 4.98
CA PRO A 111 -10.64 18.54 5.07
C PRO A 111 -10.25 18.96 6.49
N ASN A 112 -11.13 18.78 7.47
CA ASN A 112 -10.85 19.09 8.88
C ASN A 112 -10.33 17.87 9.66
N ILE A 113 -10.24 16.71 9.04
CA ILE A 113 -9.80 15.47 9.67
C ILE A 113 -8.55 14.97 8.95
N PRO A 114 -7.44 14.72 9.65
CA PRO A 114 -6.23 14.20 9.04
C PRO A 114 -6.50 12.96 8.18
N SER A 115 -5.82 12.87 7.05
CA SER A 115 -6.10 11.82 6.07
C SER A 115 -4.84 11.10 5.57
N ILE A 116 -4.94 9.79 5.43
CA ILE A 116 -3.91 8.94 4.83
C ILE A 116 -4.54 8.21 3.63
N LEU A 117 -3.92 8.35 2.46
CA LEU A 117 -4.28 7.61 1.26
C LEU A 117 -3.30 6.46 1.04
N ILE A 118 -3.79 5.23 0.98
CA ILE A 118 -3.02 4.09 0.50
C ILE A 118 -3.24 3.99 -1.01
N ASN A 119 -2.20 4.31 -1.77
CA ASN A 119 -2.14 4.13 -3.21
C ASN A 119 -0.92 3.28 -3.54
N HIS A 120 -1.12 2.06 -4.06
CA HIS A 120 -0.03 1.10 -4.26
C HIS A 120 1.17 1.69 -5.02
N PRO A 121 1.04 2.32 -6.21
CA PRO A 121 2.15 3.02 -6.83
C PRO A 121 2.28 4.45 -6.28
N PRO A 122 3.50 5.03 -6.21
CA PRO A 122 3.70 6.43 -5.84
C PRO A 122 3.41 7.37 -7.02
N THR A 123 2.15 7.34 -7.49
CA THR A 123 1.64 8.11 -8.63
C THR A 123 0.41 8.91 -8.23
N SER A 124 -0.11 9.70 -9.15
CA SER A 124 -1.33 10.50 -8.98
C SER A 124 -1.27 11.50 -7.80
N LEU A 125 -0.05 11.96 -7.49
CA LEU A 125 0.21 12.82 -6.33
C LEU A 125 -0.55 14.15 -6.40
N ALA A 126 -0.69 14.74 -7.61
CA ALA A 126 -1.45 15.97 -7.78
C ALA A 126 -2.95 15.79 -7.48
N ALA A 127 -3.51 14.62 -7.80
CA ALA A 127 -4.90 14.31 -7.49
C ALA A 127 -5.11 14.12 -5.97
N ALA A 128 -4.18 13.44 -5.31
CA ALA A 128 -4.21 13.23 -3.86
C ALA A 128 -4.09 14.56 -3.09
N GLU A 129 -3.13 15.40 -3.47
CA GLU A 129 -2.92 16.72 -2.86
C GLU A 129 -4.14 17.63 -3.06
N HIS A 130 -4.67 17.69 -4.28
CA HIS A 130 -5.85 18.51 -4.58
C HIS A 130 -7.10 18.07 -3.78
N ALA A 131 -7.20 16.78 -3.43
CA ALA A 131 -8.26 16.24 -2.59
C ALA A 131 -8.02 16.46 -1.09
N GLY A 132 -6.91 17.11 -0.69
CA GLY A 132 -6.57 17.39 0.70
C GLY A 132 -6.04 16.18 1.46
N VAL A 133 -5.35 15.26 0.78
CA VAL A 133 -4.64 14.16 1.44
C VAL A 133 -3.39 14.71 2.15
N ASP A 134 -3.19 14.36 3.43
CA ASP A 134 -2.00 14.79 4.18
C ASP A 134 -0.81 13.85 3.97
N LEU A 135 -1.06 12.55 3.84
CA LEU A 135 -0.02 11.54 3.63
C LEU A 135 -0.48 10.51 2.61
N GLN A 136 0.32 10.31 1.54
CA GLN A 136 0.17 9.13 0.67
C GLN A 136 1.18 8.05 1.06
N VAL A 137 0.70 6.82 1.29
CA VAL A 137 1.52 5.63 1.56
C VAL A 137 1.51 4.73 0.34
N SER A 138 2.71 4.37 -0.14
CA SER A 138 2.91 3.61 -1.38
C SER A 138 3.95 2.50 -1.22
N GLY A 139 3.89 1.52 -2.10
CA GLY A 139 4.86 0.43 -2.26
C GLY A 139 5.35 0.31 -3.70
N HIS A 140 5.13 -0.85 -4.36
CA HIS A 140 5.30 -1.12 -5.79
C HIS A 140 6.73 -1.04 -6.33
N THR A 141 7.52 -0.08 -5.90
CA THR A 141 8.81 0.24 -6.51
C THR A 141 9.93 -0.72 -6.14
N HIS A 142 9.77 -1.42 -5.01
CA HIS A 142 10.81 -2.26 -4.38
C HIS A 142 12.14 -1.53 -4.18
N ASN A 143 12.15 -0.18 -4.24
CA ASN A 143 13.36 0.63 -4.34
C ASN A 143 14.29 0.14 -5.47
N GLY A 144 13.71 -0.41 -6.56
CA GLY A 144 14.42 -1.00 -7.68
C GLY A 144 15.14 -2.32 -7.41
N GLN A 145 15.12 -2.83 -6.18
CA GLN A 145 15.64 -4.13 -5.74
C GLN A 145 17.13 -4.39 -6.02
N PHE A 146 17.66 -4.04 -7.20
CA PHE A 146 19.08 -4.14 -7.60
C PHE A 146 19.38 -3.24 -8.80
N TRP A 147 20.65 -2.94 -9.01
CA TRP A 147 21.10 -2.21 -10.20
C TRP A 147 21.00 -3.11 -11.46
N PRO A 148 20.54 -2.61 -12.65
CA PRO A 148 20.20 -1.22 -12.94
C PRO A 148 18.73 -0.84 -12.66
N LEU A 149 17.90 -1.70 -12.11
CA LEU A 149 16.48 -1.44 -11.88
C LEU A 149 16.26 -0.22 -10.96
N THR A 150 17.12 -0.02 -9.97
CA THR A 150 17.08 1.18 -9.11
C THR A 150 17.13 2.48 -9.93
N TYR A 151 17.95 2.52 -10.97
CA TYR A 151 18.03 3.69 -11.85
C TYR A 151 16.75 3.88 -12.67
N LEU A 152 16.17 2.78 -13.19
CA LEU A 152 14.93 2.83 -13.96
C LEU A 152 13.76 3.29 -13.10
N VAL A 153 13.61 2.74 -11.91
CA VAL A 153 12.56 3.12 -10.96
C VAL A 153 12.65 4.59 -10.56
N ARG A 154 13.86 5.10 -10.28
CA ARG A 154 14.09 6.53 -10.03
C ARG A 154 13.70 7.40 -11.21
N ARG A 155 13.95 6.95 -12.43
CA ARG A 155 13.58 7.69 -13.64
C ARG A 155 12.07 7.76 -13.86
N VAL A 156 11.34 6.71 -13.45
CA VAL A 156 9.88 6.63 -13.59
C VAL A 156 9.18 7.45 -12.52
N TYR A 157 9.55 7.28 -11.25
CA TYR A 157 8.85 7.85 -10.10
C TYR A 157 9.53 9.10 -9.51
N GLY A 158 10.62 9.55 -10.12
CA GLY A 158 11.37 10.73 -9.62
C GLY A 158 11.85 10.52 -8.19
N PRO A 159 11.73 11.55 -7.32
CA PRO A 159 12.16 11.44 -5.92
C PRO A 159 11.24 10.55 -5.06
N TYR A 160 10.03 10.25 -5.53
CA TYR A 160 9.01 9.53 -4.78
C TYR A 160 9.14 8.01 -4.87
N TYR A 161 10.17 7.51 -5.55
CA TYR A 161 10.40 6.08 -5.70
C TYR A 161 10.70 5.37 -4.38
N TYR A 162 11.15 6.09 -3.31
CA TYR A 162 11.51 5.53 -2.02
C TYR A 162 11.63 6.59 -0.92
N GLY A 163 11.23 6.19 0.30
CA GLY A 163 11.33 6.98 1.53
C GLY A 163 10.26 8.05 1.65
N LEU A 164 10.35 8.87 2.69
CA LEU A 164 9.44 9.98 2.96
C LEU A 164 9.91 11.22 2.20
N LYS A 165 9.00 11.84 1.45
CA LYS A 165 9.27 13.01 0.62
C LYS A 165 8.08 13.98 0.65
N PRO A 166 8.32 15.30 0.77
CA PRO A 166 7.26 16.28 0.63
C PRO A 166 6.79 16.39 -0.83
N TYR A 167 5.50 16.58 -1.02
CA TYR A 167 4.86 16.95 -2.27
C TYR A 167 3.86 18.07 -1.99
N GLN A 168 4.21 19.33 -2.29
CA GLN A 168 3.42 20.52 -1.95
C GLN A 168 3.04 20.52 -0.45
N ASP A 169 1.74 20.50 -0.13
CA ASP A 169 1.23 20.49 1.25
C ASP A 169 1.02 19.08 1.83
N MET A 170 1.39 18.04 1.09
CA MET A 170 1.24 16.63 1.50
C MET A 170 2.61 15.94 1.59
N GLU A 171 2.67 14.82 2.31
CA GLU A 171 3.82 13.94 2.32
C GLU A 171 3.57 12.64 1.54
N VAL A 172 4.63 12.06 1.00
CA VAL A 172 4.60 10.76 0.27
C VAL A 172 5.61 9.82 0.92
N LEU A 173 5.12 8.73 1.47
CA LEU A 173 5.95 7.65 2.01
C LEU A 173 5.90 6.45 1.06
N THR A 174 7.03 6.10 0.46
CA THR A 174 7.15 4.90 -0.37
C THR A 174 8.11 3.90 0.26
N THR A 175 7.58 2.73 0.63
CA THR A 175 8.39 1.64 1.21
C THR A 175 9.01 0.78 0.11
N SER A 176 10.16 0.19 0.40
CA SER A 176 10.78 -0.84 -0.44
C SER A 176 10.06 -2.18 -0.32
N GLY A 177 9.25 -2.35 0.71
CA GLY A 177 8.52 -3.58 1.00
C GLY A 177 9.41 -4.70 1.58
N VAL A 178 8.77 -5.70 2.14
CA VAL A 178 9.43 -6.87 2.75
C VAL A 178 9.70 -8.00 1.75
N GLY A 179 8.97 -8.01 0.64
CA GLY A 179 9.06 -9.01 -0.43
C GLY A 179 10.11 -8.68 -1.50
N THR A 180 10.11 -9.50 -2.54
CA THR A 180 10.92 -9.31 -3.75
C THR A 180 10.03 -9.38 -4.99
N PHE A 181 10.46 -8.76 -6.08
CA PHE A 181 9.81 -8.87 -7.39
C PHE A 181 10.73 -9.66 -8.34
N GLY A 182 10.21 -10.69 -8.99
CA GLY A 182 10.98 -11.54 -9.91
C GLY A 182 12.07 -12.33 -9.18
N PRO A 183 13.37 -12.01 -9.37
CA PRO A 183 14.44 -12.73 -8.68
C PRO A 183 14.34 -12.60 -7.16
N PRO A 184 14.47 -13.70 -6.38
CA PRO A 184 14.26 -13.68 -4.93
C PRO A 184 15.49 -13.15 -4.17
N PHE A 185 16.05 -12.03 -4.61
CA PHE A 185 17.18 -11.38 -3.95
C PHE A 185 17.14 -9.87 -4.08
N ARG A 186 17.77 -9.18 -3.13
CA ARG A 186 18.02 -7.73 -3.14
C ARG A 186 19.53 -7.48 -3.06
N LEU A 187 20.03 -6.47 -3.81
CA LEU A 187 21.42 -6.03 -3.73
C LEU A 187 21.48 -4.54 -3.41
N PHE A 188 22.17 -4.21 -2.31
CA PHE A 188 22.33 -2.84 -1.80
C PHE A 188 21.00 -2.17 -1.36
N ASN A 189 20.02 -2.99 -1.02
CA ASN A 189 18.68 -2.56 -0.70
C ASN A 189 18.06 -3.58 0.28
N SER A 190 17.79 -3.16 1.50
CA SER A 190 17.21 -4.02 2.53
C SER A 190 15.70 -4.09 2.43
N PRO A 191 15.07 -5.21 2.78
CA PRO A 191 13.63 -5.24 3.04
C PRO A 191 13.29 -4.37 4.26
N GLU A 192 12.12 -3.75 4.23
CA GLU A 192 11.57 -2.90 5.30
C GLU A 192 10.32 -3.47 5.90
#